data_de6face785f0677c19c8ecb7df7b61e3
#
_entry.id   de6face785f0677c19c8ecb7df7b61e3
#
_cell.length_a   1.000
_cell.length_b   1.000
_cell.length_c   1.000
_cell.angle_alpha   90.00
_cell.angle_beta   90.00
_cell.angle_gamma   90.00
#
_symmetry.space_group_name_H-M   'P 1'
#
loop_
_entity.id
_entity.type
_entity.pdbx_description
1 polymer ?
#
loop_
_entity_poly.entity_id
_entity_poly.type
_entity_poly.pdbx_seq_one_letter_code
_entity_poly.pdbx_strand_id
1 'polypeptide(L)'
;MKNSKGIWKKTFVLTLVGGLAFWLVNFAISRTAIAAEYRVAMTISYYPMLLESLIGGLMIGLWVSYALLRFFDRIPVKDPILKSVILSSIVLVIVTILIGGPASFYATNNVMRYFIIGTIFNVIRILALGITIGYVY
;
A
#
# COMPACT_ATOMS: atom_id res chain seq x y z
N MET A 1 3.84 -12.60 -27.63
CA MET A 1 3.57 -13.08 -26.27
C MET A 1 4.77 -12.80 -25.37
N LYS A 2 4.54 -12.15 -24.24
CA LYS A 2 5.64 -11.84 -23.33
C LYS A 2 6.16 -13.11 -22.68
N ASN A 3 7.48 -13.25 -22.69
CA ASN A 3 8.16 -14.35 -22.02
C ASN A 3 7.89 -14.26 -20.51
N SER A 4 7.59 -15.40 -19.88
CA SER A 4 7.34 -15.47 -18.45
C SER A 4 8.51 -14.93 -17.62
N LYS A 5 9.75 -15.16 -18.07
CA LYS A 5 10.94 -14.60 -17.41
C LYS A 5 10.96 -13.08 -17.46
N GLY A 6 10.54 -12.47 -18.57
CA GLY A 6 10.45 -11.02 -18.70
C GLY A 6 9.41 -10.43 -17.76
N ILE A 7 8.25 -11.09 -17.62
CA ILE A 7 7.19 -10.66 -16.72
C ILE A 7 7.68 -10.69 -15.28
N TRP A 8 8.31 -11.77 -14.84
CA TRP A 8 8.79 -11.90 -13.47
C TRP A 8 9.89 -10.89 -13.14
N LYS A 9 10.81 -10.65 -14.08
CA LYS A 9 11.86 -9.64 -13.89
C LYS A 9 11.25 -8.25 -13.70
N LYS A 10 10.29 -7.88 -14.56
CA LYS A 10 9.64 -6.58 -14.48
C LYS A 10 8.78 -6.48 -13.21
N THR A 11 8.08 -7.55 -12.85
CA THR A 11 7.33 -7.62 -11.59
C THR A 11 8.24 -7.37 -10.40
N PHE A 12 9.40 -7.99 -10.37
CA PHE A 12 10.37 -7.82 -9.29
C PHE A 12 10.82 -6.36 -9.17
N VAL A 13 11.19 -5.73 -10.29
CA VAL A 13 11.62 -4.33 -10.29
C VAL A 13 10.51 -3.42 -9.79
N LEU A 14 9.29 -3.57 -10.30
CA LEU A 14 8.15 -2.76 -9.90
C LEU A 14 7.79 -2.99 -8.43
N THR A 15 7.90 -4.22 -7.95
CA THR A 15 7.67 -4.56 -6.54
C THR A 15 8.65 -3.82 -5.64
N LEU A 16 9.94 -3.85 -5.98
CA LEU A 16 10.95 -3.15 -5.19
C LEU A 16 10.72 -1.65 -5.16
N VAL A 17 10.47 -1.05 -6.32
CA VAL A 17 10.25 0.39 -6.42
C VAL A 17 8.99 0.81 -5.65
N GLY A 18 7.90 0.09 -5.87
CA GLY A 18 6.63 0.38 -5.18
C GLY A 18 6.69 0.14 -3.68
N GLY A 19 7.29 -0.98 -3.29
CA GLY A 19 7.45 -1.32 -1.87
C GLY A 19 8.32 -0.32 -1.13
N LEU A 20 9.41 0.13 -1.76
CA LEU A 20 10.28 1.15 -1.18
C LEU A 20 9.56 2.49 -1.08
N ALA A 21 8.80 2.89 -2.10
CA ALA A 21 8.02 4.13 -2.04
C ALA A 21 7.00 4.07 -0.90
N PHE A 22 6.30 2.97 -0.74
CA PHE A 22 5.36 2.75 0.35
C PHE A 22 6.06 2.89 1.71
N TRP A 23 7.20 2.23 1.86
CA TRP A 23 7.95 2.24 3.11
C TRP A 23 8.51 3.63 3.44
N LEU A 24 9.05 4.33 2.45
CA LEU A 24 9.60 5.68 2.65
C LEU A 24 8.51 6.67 3.07
N VAL A 25 7.34 6.60 2.44
CA VAL A 25 6.19 7.42 2.81
C VAL A 25 5.72 7.06 4.22
N ASN A 26 5.66 5.78 4.55
CA ASN A 26 5.32 5.34 5.90
C ASN A 26 6.33 5.86 6.94
N PHE A 27 7.61 5.84 6.60
CA PHE A 27 8.65 6.39 7.47
C PHE A 27 8.42 7.89 7.70
N ALA A 28 8.15 8.64 6.63
CA ALA A 28 7.88 10.07 6.75
C ALA A 28 6.64 10.34 7.61
N ILE A 29 5.56 9.59 7.39
CA ILE A 29 4.34 9.70 8.20
C ILE A 29 4.66 9.39 9.66
N SER A 30 5.50 8.40 9.93
CA SER A 30 5.82 7.95 11.28
C SER A 30 6.55 9.00 12.12
N ARG A 31 7.12 10.01 11.47
CA ARG A 31 7.80 11.11 12.16
C ARG A 31 6.84 12.23 12.57
N THR A 32 5.56 12.15 12.22
CA THR A 32 4.57 13.17 12.58
C THR A 32 4.02 12.93 13.98
N ALA A 33 3.54 13.99 14.61
CA ALA A 33 2.92 13.91 15.95
C ALA A 33 1.62 13.08 15.90
N ILE A 34 0.85 13.20 14.83
CA ILE A 34 -0.40 12.46 14.65
C ILE A 34 -0.13 10.96 14.58
N ALA A 35 0.93 10.57 13.88
CA ALA A 35 1.31 9.16 13.79
C ALA A 35 1.78 8.62 15.13
N ALA A 36 2.50 9.42 15.93
CA ALA A 36 2.91 9.02 17.27
C ALA A 36 1.69 8.80 18.17
N GLU A 37 0.71 9.70 18.12
CA GLU A 37 -0.55 9.55 18.86
C GLU A 37 -1.28 8.28 18.43
N TYR A 38 -1.36 8.03 17.14
CA TYR A 38 -2.00 6.84 16.58
C TYR A 38 -1.33 5.56 17.10
N ARG A 39 0.02 5.51 17.08
CA ARG A 39 0.75 4.33 17.56
C ARG A 39 0.49 4.06 19.04
N VAL A 40 0.48 5.11 19.85
CA VAL A 40 0.21 4.96 21.30
C VAL A 40 -1.19 4.44 21.51
N ALA A 41 -2.18 5.03 20.82
CA ALA A 41 -3.58 4.62 20.95
C ALA A 41 -3.82 3.17 20.53
N MET A 42 -3.10 2.71 19.49
CA MET A 42 -3.26 1.35 18.95
C MET A 42 -2.23 0.37 19.52
N THR A 43 -1.43 0.80 20.49
CA THR A 43 -0.36 0.00 21.13
C THR A 43 0.61 -0.62 20.13
N ILE A 44 1.03 0.18 19.15
CA ILE A 44 1.95 -0.24 18.08
C ILE A 44 3.37 0.18 18.43
N SER A 45 4.31 -0.77 18.45
CA SER A 45 5.73 -0.52 18.65
C SER A 45 6.37 0.02 17.37
N TYR A 46 7.26 1.00 17.50
CA TYR A 46 7.81 1.75 16.36
C TYR A 46 8.63 0.87 15.41
N TYR A 47 9.66 0.19 15.93
CA TYR A 47 10.57 -0.58 15.06
C TYR A 47 9.91 -1.81 14.42
N PRO A 48 9.12 -2.62 15.15
CA PRO A 48 8.34 -3.67 14.50
C PRO A 48 7.40 -3.15 13.44
N MET A 49 6.79 -1.98 13.66
CA MET A 49 5.90 -1.34 12.67
C MET A 49 6.66 -1.00 11.39
N LEU A 50 7.89 -0.48 11.48
CA LEU A 50 8.70 -0.18 10.30
C LEU A 50 9.02 -1.44 9.50
N LEU A 51 9.39 -2.52 10.18
CA LEU A 51 9.66 -3.80 9.51
C LEU A 51 8.41 -4.36 8.85
N GLU A 52 7.29 -4.36 9.55
CA GLU A 52 6.02 -4.85 9.03
C GLU A 52 5.56 -4.04 7.82
N SER A 53 5.76 -2.72 7.83
CA SER A 53 5.38 -1.87 6.70
C SER A 53 6.26 -2.12 5.47
N LEU A 54 7.54 -2.45 5.66
CA LEU A 54 8.40 -2.82 4.55
C LEU A 54 7.93 -4.12 3.90
N ILE A 55 7.69 -5.14 4.73
CA ILE A 55 7.20 -6.43 4.23
C ILE A 55 5.84 -6.26 3.58
N GLY A 56 4.91 -5.57 4.25
CA GLY A 56 3.57 -5.32 3.73
C GLY A 56 3.59 -4.54 2.42
N GLY A 57 4.43 -3.51 2.33
CA GLY A 57 4.60 -2.72 1.12
C GLY A 57 5.12 -3.54 -0.04
N LEU A 58 6.10 -4.42 0.22
CA LEU A 58 6.62 -5.32 -0.81
C LEU A 58 5.56 -6.32 -1.27
N MET A 59 4.77 -6.86 -0.35
CA MET A 59 3.69 -7.79 -0.69
C MET A 59 2.60 -7.10 -1.53
N ILE A 60 2.17 -5.92 -1.11
CA ILE A 60 1.18 -5.15 -1.88
C ILE A 60 1.76 -4.77 -3.25
N GLY A 61 3.01 -4.34 -3.29
CA GLY A 61 3.71 -4.02 -4.53
C GLY A 61 3.78 -5.21 -5.47
N LEU A 62 4.01 -6.41 -4.94
CA LEU A 62 4.02 -7.64 -5.73
C LEU A 62 2.65 -7.89 -6.38
N TRP A 63 1.58 -7.81 -5.60
CA TRP A 63 0.22 -8.02 -6.11
C TRP A 63 -0.15 -6.98 -7.16
N VAL A 64 0.11 -5.70 -6.89
CA VAL A 64 -0.21 -4.61 -7.81
C VAL A 64 0.62 -4.74 -9.09
N SER A 65 1.92 -5.00 -8.97
CA SER A 65 2.81 -5.10 -10.13
C SER A 65 2.44 -6.28 -11.01
N TYR A 66 2.18 -7.44 -10.40
CA TYR A 66 1.79 -8.62 -11.15
C TYR A 66 0.45 -8.40 -11.85
N ALA A 67 -0.54 -7.85 -11.14
CA ALA A 67 -1.85 -7.58 -11.72
C ALA A 67 -1.76 -6.55 -12.84
N LEU A 68 -0.93 -5.51 -12.67
CA LEU A 68 -0.75 -4.50 -13.70
C LEU A 68 -0.18 -5.12 -14.98
N LEU A 69 0.86 -5.95 -14.86
CA LEU A 69 1.47 -6.58 -16.02
C LEU A 69 0.55 -7.61 -16.68
N ARG A 70 -0.18 -8.36 -15.86
CA ARG A 70 -1.05 -9.43 -16.36
C ARG A 70 -2.32 -8.90 -17.02
N PHE A 71 -2.91 -7.86 -16.44
CA PHE A 71 -4.21 -7.34 -16.86
C PHE A 71 -4.14 -5.93 -17.44
N PHE A 72 -2.96 -5.51 -17.92
CA PHE A 72 -2.75 -4.14 -18.39
C PHE A 72 -3.78 -3.70 -19.42
N ASP A 73 -4.04 -4.56 -20.41
CA ASP A 73 -4.96 -4.23 -21.51
C ASP A 73 -6.44 -4.31 -21.13
N ARG A 74 -6.74 -4.91 -20.00
CA ARG A 74 -8.13 -5.07 -19.53
C ARG A 74 -8.60 -3.92 -18.65
N ILE A 75 -7.69 -3.08 -18.19
CA ILE A 75 -8.04 -1.94 -17.35
C ILE A 75 -8.54 -0.80 -18.26
N PRO A 76 -9.74 -0.23 -17.98
CA PRO A 76 -10.42 0.66 -18.93
C PRO A 76 -9.90 2.10 -18.94
N VAL A 77 -8.61 2.32 -18.72
CA VAL A 77 -7.96 3.63 -18.83
C VAL A 77 -6.67 3.46 -19.61
N LYS A 78 -6.15 4.54 -20.19
CA LYS A 78 -4.97 4.46 -21.05
C LYS A 78 -3.66 4.69 -20.31
N ASP A 79 -3.67 5.53 -19.27
CA ASP A 79 -2.47 5.94 -18.55
C ASP A 79 -2.02 4.82 -17.61
N PRO A 80 -0.74 4.36 -17.69
CA PRO A 80 -0.21 3.35 -16.78
C PRO A 80 -0.28 3.78 -15.31
N ILE A 81 -0.09 5.06 -15.02
CA ILE A 81 -0.16 5.57 -13.65
C ILE A 81 -1.58 5.40 -13.11
N LEU A 82 -2.60 5.76 -13.91
CA LEU A 82 -3.99 5.58 -13.50
C LEU A 82 -4.35 4.11 -13.34
N LYS A 83 -3.85 3.23 -14.22
CA LYS A 83 -4.08 1.79 -14.08
C LYS A 83 -3.51 1.27 -12.77
N SER A 84 -2.28 1.65 -12.44
CA SER A 84 -1.62 1.24 -11.21
C SER A 84 -2.34 1.79 -9.98
N VAL A 85 -2.76 3.05 -10.00
CA VAL A 85 -3.49 3.66 -8.89
C VAL A 85 -4.82 2.96 -8.67
N ILE A 86 -5.54 2.62 -9.74
CA ILE A 86 -6.81 1.89 -9.64
C ILE A 86 -6.58 0.52 -8.99
N LEU A 87 -5.59 -0.23 -9.45
CA LEU A 87 -5.26 -1.53 -8.87
C LEU A 87 -4.85 -1.41 -7.42
N SER A 88 -4.03 -0.42 -7.09
CA SER A 88 -3.59 -0.18 -5.70
C SER A 88 -4.78 0.16 -4.81
N SER A 89 -5.72 0.95 -5.30
CA SER A 89 -6.93 1.31 -4.55
C SER A 89 -7.81 0.08 -4.29
N ILE A 90 -7.94 -0.80 -5.28
CA ILE A 90 -8.69 -2.05 -5.12
C ILE A 90 -8.03 -2.93 -4.05
N VAL A 91 -6.71 -3.08 -4.09
CA VAL A 91 -5.96 -3.85 -3.08
C VAL A 91 -6.14 -3.22 -1.70
N LEU A 92 -6.08 -1.88 -1.61
CA LEU A 92 -6.29 -1.18 -0.34
C LEU A 92 -7.68 -1.49 0.24
N VAL A 93 -8.73 -1.42 -0.58
CA VAL A 93 -10.09 -1.72 -0.13
C VAL A 93 -10.18 -3.15 0.40
N ILE A 94 -9.61 -4.10 -0.33
CA ILE A 94 -9.62 -5.52 0.08
C ILE A 94 -8.90 -5.69 1.42
N VAL A 95 -7.70 -5.12 1.55
CA VAL A 95 -6.90 -5.23 2.78
C VAL A 95 -7.62 -4.54 3.94
N THR A 96 -8.24 -3.39 3.71
CA THR A 96 -8.98 -2.66 4.74
C THR A 96 -10.15 -3.49 5.24
N ILE A 97 -10.90 -4.14 4.36
CA ILE A 97 -12.02 -4.99 4.73
C ILE A 97 -11.56 -6.20 5.53
N LEU A 98 -10.48 -6.87 5.07
CA LEU A 98 -10.01 -8.11 5.68
C LEU A 98 -9.32 -7.90 7.03
N ILE A 99 -8.58 -6.81 7.19
CA ILE A 99 -7.74 -6.57 8.37
C ILE A 99 -8.32 -5.46 9.24
N GLY A 100 -8.62 -4.30 8.63
CA GLY A 100 -9.08 -3.11 9.36
C GLY A 100 -10.48 -3.23 9.92
N GLY A 101 -11.38 -3.92 9.19
CA GLY A 101 -12.76 -4.11 9.65
C GLY A 101 -12.85 -4.80 10.99
N PRO A 102 -12.29 -6.03 11.14
CA PRO A 102 -12.29 -6.70 12.44
C PRO A 102 -11.59 -5.93 13.55
N ALA A 103 -10.46 -5.28 13.23
CA ALA A 103 -9.71 -4.52 14.23
C ALA A 103 -10.51 -3.36 14.81
N SER A 104 -11.36 -2.73 14.01
CA SER A 104 -12.16 -1.59 14.46
C SER A 104 -13.21 -1.97 15.51
N PHE A 105 -13.63 -3.23 15.53
CA PHE A 105 -14.60 -3.70 16.55
C PHE A 105 -13.99 -3.79 17.95
N TYR A 106 -12.67 -3.90 18.05
CA TYR A 106 -11.98 -4.03 19.32
C TYR A 106 -11.41 -2.71 19.82
N ALA A 107 -11.47 -1.66 19.02
CA ALA A 107 -11.02 -0.35 19.45
C ALA A 107 -12.00 0.22 20.47
N THR A 108 -11.47 0.78 21.57
CA THR A 108 -12.33 1.23 22.69
C THR A 108 -12.88 2.63 22.45
N ASN A 109 -12.16 3.67 22.81
CA ASN A 109 -12.60 5.06 22.67
C ASN A 109 -12.06 5.69 21.40
N ASN A 110 -12.81 6.64 20.82
CA ASN A 110 -12.38 7.38 19.62
C ASN A 110 -12.11 6.48 18.40
N VAL A 111 -12.86 5.38 18.28
CA VAL A 111 -12.73 4.41 17.20
C VAL A 111 -12.78 5.11 15.84
N MET A 112 -13.76 5.98 15.65
CA MET A 112 -13.95 6.67 14.37
C MET A 112 -12.77 7.57 14.03
N ARG A 113 -12.23 8.28 15.02
CA ARG A 113 -11.08 9.16 14.83
C ARG A 113 -9.87 8.38 14.34
N TYR A 114 -9.50 7.29 15.02
CA TYR A 114 -8.33 6.50 14.66
C TYR A 114 -8.54 5.68 13.38
N PHE A 115 -9.77 5.27 13.12
CA PHE A 115 -10.10 4.63 11.85
C PHE A 115 -9.88 5.60 10.70
N ILE A 116 -10.33 6.85 10.82
CA ILE A 116 -10.14 7.88 9.79
C ILE A 116 -8.64 8.17 9.59
N ILE A 117 -7.90 8.35 10.68
CA ILE A 117 -6.46 8.63 10.64
C ILE A 117 -5.72 7.49 9.94
N GLY A 118 -5.99 6.24 10.33
CA GLY A 118 -5.38 5.07 9.71
C GLY A 118 -5.72 4.94 8.23
N THR A 119 -6.96 5.23 7.87
CA THR A 119 -7.40 5.21 6.47
C THR A 119 -6.67 6.26 5.64
N ILE A 120 -6.53 7.48 6.16
CA ILE A 120 -5.80 8.55 5.48
C ILE A 120 -4.34 8.14 5.27
N PHE A 121 -3.69 7.58 6.29
CA PHE A 121 -2.31 7.10 6.16
C PHE A 121 -2.20 6.01 5.10
N ASN A 122 -3.13 5.07 5.07
CA ASN A 122 -3.15 3.99 4.08
C ASN A 122 -3.35 4.53 2.67
N VAL A 123 -4.24 5.50 2.49
CA VAL A 123 -4.48 6.12 1.18
C VAL A 123 -3.20 6.80 0.66
N ILE A 124 -2.52 7.56 1.52
CA ILE A 124 -1.28 8.25 1.14
C ILE A 124 -0.21 7.23 0.73
N ARG A 125 -0.03 6.17 1.52
CA ARG A 125 0.96 5.13 1.24
C ARG A 125 0.66 4.39 -0.05
N ILE A 126 -0.60 4.04 -0.27
CA ILE A 126 -1.03 3.30 -1.47
C ILE A 126 -0.92 4.18 -2.71
N LEU A 127 -1.25 5.46 -2.61
CA LEU A 127 -1.07 6.38 -3.74
C LEU A 127 0.40 6.48 -4.12
N ALA A 128 1.31 6.58 -3.14
CA ALA A 128 2.74 6.61 -3.41
C ALA A 128 3.19 5.35 -4.13
N LEU A 129 2.76 4.19 -3.66
CA LEU A 129 3.08 2.90 -4.28
C LEU A 129 2.52 2.83 -5.71
N GLY A 130 1.27 3.16 -5.90
CA GLY A 130 0.61 3.07 -7.21
C GLY A 130 1.20 4.03 -8.23
N ILE A 131 1.44 5.28 -7.84
CA ILE A 131 2.03 6.28 -8.73
C ILE A 131 3.45 5.86 -9.13
N THR A 132 4.24 5.39 -8.17
CA THR A 132 5.61 4.96 -8.43
C THR A 132 5.67 3.76 -9.37
N ILE A 133 4.84 2.75 -9.14
CA ILE A 133 4.76 1.57 -10.00
C ILE A 133 4.33 1.98 -11.41
N GLY A 134 3.30 2.81 -11.52
CA GLY A 134 2.81 3.25 -12.83
C GLY A 134 3.81 4.11 -13.58
N TYR A 135 4.55 4.93 -12.86
CA TYR A 135 5.59 5.78 -13.46
C TYR A 135 6.77 4.95 -14.00
N VAL A 136 7.20 3.94 -13.25
CA VAL A 136 8.33 3.09 -13.64
C VAL A 136 7.92 2.09 -14.72
N TYR A 137 6.64 1.68 -14.72
CA TYR A 137 6.13 0.77 -15.74
C TYR A 137 6.44 1.29 -17.14
#